data_8631faefa04e75693c6954ee7d364d4a
#
_entry.id   8631faefa04e75693c6954ee7d364d4a
#
_cell.length_a   1.000
_cell.length_b   1.000
_cell.length_c   1.000
_cell.angle_alpha   90.00
_cell.angle_beta   90.00
_cell.angle_gamma   90.00
#
_symmetry.space_group_name_H-M   'P 1'
#
loop_
_entity.id
_entity.type
_entity.pdbx_description
1 polymer ?
#
loop_
_entity_poly.entity_id
_entity_poly.type
_entity_poly.pdbx_seq_one_letter_code
_entity_poly.pdbx_strand_id
1 'polypeptide(L)'
;MNENILLCGNPNVGKSSLFNILTHSHEHTGNWTGKTVELASKKIKKTYYTLVDLPGIYSLSDLSDEEKITKNTLLFDDYEKIIYVCDASSIEKNLNLLLQILQINRNVILCINMIDEVEEKGIKIDYKKLERILNIKIIKCSTKNKIGINELINSLDKDTYSNYSFYYSDCLEEKISKVESLLPKYFNNRFIAIKVLENDTSLVDYIYERYGINIINKELSYYLRSINSEEVSNEISIKLNSISSSIYKETINVKDK
;
A
#
# COMPACT_ATOMS: atom_id res chain seq x y z
N MET A 1 17.13 -15.27 0.37
CA MET A 1 16.44 -14.15 -0.25
C MET A 1 14.96 -14.46 -0.21
N ASN A 2 14.15 -13.50 0.17
CA ASN A 2 12.70 -13.67 0.12
C ASN A 2 12.26 -13.60 -1.35
N GLU A 3 11.47 -14.57 -1.82
CA GLU A 3 11.06 -14.64 -3.22
C GLU A 3 9.65 -14.10 -3.45
N ASN A 4 9.01 -13.60 -2.40
CA ASN A 4 7.62 -13.17 -2.46
C ASN A 4 7.51 -11.69 -2.84
N ILE A 5 6.62 -11.39 -3.79
CA ILE A 5 6.23 -10.05 -4.19
C ILE A 5 4.74 -9.89 -3.93
N LEU A 6 4.35 -8.83 -3.23
CA LEU A 6 2.93 -8.55 -2.99
C LEU A 6 2.35 -7.72 -4.14
N LEU A 7 1.17 -8.10 -4.61
CA LEU A 7 0.39 -7.35 -5.58
C LEU A 7 -0.75 -6.63 -4.85
N CYS A 8 -0.65 -5.31 -4.75
CA CYS A 8 -1.59 -4.45 -4.04
C CYS A 8 -2.27 -3.47 -4.99
N GLY A 9 -3.41 -2.95 -4.60
CA GLY A 9 -4.11 -1.89 -5.33
C GLY A 9 -5.58 -1.79 -4.95
N ASN A 10 -6.22 -0.73 -5.41
CA ASN A 10 -7.65 -0.54 -5.21
C ASN A 10 -8.49 -1.59 -5.95
N PRO A 11 -9.76 -1.76 -5.61
CA PRO A 11 -10.67 -2.59 -6.41
C PRO A 11 -10.78 -2.08 -7.85
N ASN A 12 -10.92 -3.00 -8.80
CA ASN A 12 -11.15 -2.75 -10.22
C ASN A 12 -10.03 -2.02 -11.01
N VAL A 13 -8.82 -1.93 -10.47
CA VAL A 13 -7.66 -1.33 -11.16
C VAL A 13 -6.97 -2.28 -12.17
N GLY A 14 -7.52 -3.48 -12.37
CA GLY A 14 -6.94 -4.50 -13.24
C GLY A 14 -5.90 -5.39 -12.58
N LYS A 15 -5.87 -5.46 -11.25
CA LYS A 15 -4.93 -6.25 -10.44
C LYS A 15 -4.96 -7.74 -10.81
N SER A 16 -6.14 -8.37 -10.84
CA SER A 16 -6.29 -9.79 -11.22
C SER A 16 -5.90 -10.06 -12.68
N SER A 17 -6.16 -9.10 -13.59
CA SER A 17 -5.69 -9.20 -14.98
C SER A 17 -4.16 -9.20 -15.06
N LEU A 18 -3.51 -8.32 -14.29
CA LEU A 18 -2.05 -8.25 -14.22
C LEU A 18 -1.47 -9.53 -13.60
N PHE A 19 -2.08 -10.03 -12.52
CA PHE A 19 -1.70 -11.30 -11.90
C PHE A 19 -1.71 -12.44 -12.91
N ASN A 20 -2.81 -12.61 -13.64
CA ASN A 20 -2.96 -13.65 -14.64
C ASN A 20 -1.94 -13.55 -15.79
N ILE A 21 -1.64 -12.33 -16.24
CA ILE A 21 -0.63 -12.10 -17.29
C ILE A 21 0.77 -12.48 -16.80
N LEU A 22 1.14 -12.03 -15.59
CA LEU A 22 2.48 -12.28 -15.03
C LEU A 22 2.72 -13.75 -14.70
N THR A 23 1.68 -14.46 -14.24
CA THR A 23 1.77 -15.86 -13.81
C THR A 23 1.34 -16.86 -14.90
N HIS A 24 0.77 -16.36 -16.01
CA HIS A 24 0.17 -17.20 -17.07
C HIS A 24 -0.87 -18.20 -16.54
N SER A 25 -1.68 -17.78 -15.58
CA SER A 25 -2.76 -18.61 -15.03
C SER A 25 -4.13 -18.06 -15.43
N HIS A 26 -5.07 -18.98 -15.61
CA HIS A 26 -6.50 -18.67 -15.72
C HIS A 26 -7.25 -19.03 -14.44
N GLU A 27 -6.56 -19.59 -13.46
CA GLU A 27 -7.14 -20.01 -12.18
C GLU A 27 -6.29 -19.48 -11.02
N HIS A 28 -6.96 -19.01 -9.97
CA HIS A 28 -6.35 -18.67 -8.69
C HIS A 28 -6.16 -19.96 -7.91
N THR A 29 -4.96 -20.52 -7.90
CA THR A 29 -4.66 -21.69 -7.07
C THR A 29 -3.26 -21.55 -6.46
N GLY A 30 -3.27 -21.33 -5.17
CA GLY A 30 -2.10 -21.36 -4.31
C GLY A 30 -2.47 -20.91 -2.91
N ASN A 31 -2.28 -21.77 -1.92
CA ASN A 31 -2.48 -21.41 -0.52
C ASN A 31 -1.21 -20.75 -0.02
N TRP A 32 -1.31 -19.52 0.45
CA TRP A 32 -0.27 -18.91 1.26
C TRP A 32 -0.27 -19.60 2.63
N THR A 33 0.80 -20.31 2.93
CA THR A 33 0.90 -21.13 4.15
C THR A 33 0.82 -20.29 5.41
N GLY A 34 -0.09 -20.64 6.32
CA GLY A 34 -0.19 -20.08 7.67
C GLY A 34 -1.28 -19.04 7.89
N LYS A 35 -2.22 -18.84 6.97
CA LYS A 35 -3.35 -17.91 7.14
C LYS A 35 -4.72 -18.60 7.08
N THR A 36 -5.67 -18.03 7.84
CA THR A 36 -7.10 -18.41 7.83
C THR A 36 -7.82 -18.02 6.53
N VAL A 37 -7.22 -17.13 5.72
CA VAL A 37 -7.73 -16.69 4.42
C VAL A 37 -6.74 -17.08 3.34
N GLU A 38 -7.20 -17.79 2.33
CA GLU A 38 -6.40 -18.21 1.17
C GLU A 38 -6.13 -17.00 0.27
N LEU A 39 -4.86 -16.56 0.20
CA LEU A 39 -4.40 -15.59 -0.77
C LEU A 39 -3.90 -16.32 -2.01
N ALA A 40 -4.30 -15.86 -3.19
CA ALA A 40 -3.79 -16.42 -4.44
C ALA A 40 -2.30 -16.12 -4.57
N SER A 41 -1.49 -17.16 -4.76
CA SER A 41 -0.05 -17.02 -4.96
C SER A 41 0.44 -17.90 -6.09
N LYS A 42 1.34 -17.37 -6.95
CA LYS A 42 1.89 -18.12 -8.08
C LYS A 42 3.21 -17.55 -8.57
N LYS A 43 4.10 -18.39 -9.09
CA LYS A 43 5.37 -17.95 -9.70
C LYS A 43 5.15 -17.02 -10.89
N ILE A 44 5.89 -15.90 -10.90
CA ILE A 44 6.00 -15.05 -12.07
C ILE A 44 6.84 -15.77 -13.13
N LYS A 45 6.33 -15.84 -14.36
CA LYS A 45 6.99 -16.56 -15.44
C LYS A 45 8.40 -16.01 -15.71
N LYS A 46 9.37 -16.91 -15.90
CA LYS A 46 10.79 -16.63 -16.17
C LYS A 46 11.51 -15.90 -15.04
N THR A 47 10.99 -15.94 -13.84
CA THR A 47 11.64 -15.42 -12.64
C THR A 47 11.64 -16.47 -11.54
N TYR A 48 12.32 -16.18 -10.44
CA TYR A 48 12.25 -16.99 -9.21
C TYR A 48 11.19 -16.43 -8.23
N TYR A 49 10.59 -15.27 -8.52
CA TYR A 49 9.62 -14.63 -7.67
C TYR A 49 8.26 -15.31 -7.67
N THR A 50 7.63 -15.30 -6.49
CA THR A 50 6.24 -15.69 -6.28
C THR A 50 5.41 -14.43 -6.08
N LEU A 51 4.41 -14.22 -6.92
CA LEU A 51 3.45 -13.13 -6.80
C LEU A 51 2.31 -13.54 -5.89
N VAL A 52 1.98 -12.71 -4.92
CA VAL A 52 0.88 -12.90 -3.97
C VAL A 52 -0.15 -11.82 -4.21
N ASP A 53 -1.36 -12.21 -4.61
CA ASP A 53 -2.47 -11.28 -4.88
C ASP A 53 -3.19 -10.94 -3.57
N LEU A 54 -3.07 -9.69 -3.13
CA LEU A 54 -3.80 -9.20 -1.96
C LEU A 54 -5.21 -8.72 -2.36
N PRO A 55 -6.17 -8.76 -1.46
CA PRO A 55 -7.49 -8.19 -1.70
C PRO A 55 -7.41 -6.73 -2.16
N GLY A 56 -8.33 -6.33 -3.05
CA GLY A 56 -8.46 -4.93 -3.47
C GLY A 56 -9.10 -4.10 -2.36
N ILE A 57 -8.42 -3.06 -1.91
CA ILE A 57 -8.85 -2.22 -0.78
C ILE A 57 -8.72 -0.74 -1.12
N TYR A 58 -9.39 0.12 -0.36
CA TYR A 58 -9.27 1.57 -0.50
C TYR A 58 -8.38 2.23 0.54
N SER A 59 -8.21 1.59 1.69
CA SER A 59 -7.39 2.09 2.81
C SER A 59 -6.84 0.92 3.64
N LEU A 60 -5.88 1.22 4.51
CA LEU A 60 -5.37 0.27 5.50
C LEU A 60 -6.09 0.49 6.85
N SER A 61 -7.42 0.49 6.82
CA SER A 61 -8.27 0.56 8.01
C SER A 61 -8.60 -0.84 8.56
N ASP A 62 -9.59 -0.94 9.41
CA ASP A 62 -10.11 -2.19 9.96
C ASP A 62 -11.61 -2.40 9.65
N LEU A 63 -12.14 -1.66 8.68
CA LEU A 63 -13.56 -1.66 8.34
C LEU A 63 -14.01 -2.93 7.63
N SER A 64 -13.11 -3.58 6.88
CA SER A 64 -13.40 -4.87 6.22
C SER A 64 -12.33 -5.90 6.53
N ASP A 65 -12.68 -7.18 6.32
CA ASP A 65 -11.72 -8.27 6.51
C ASP A 65 -10.60 -8.23 5.47
N GLU A 66 -10.88 -7.76 4.25
CA GLU A 66 -9.89 -7.54 3.19
C GLU A 66 -8.85 -6.48 3.61
N GLU A 67 -9.28 -5.39 4.24
CA GLU A 67 -8.39 -4.34 4.74
C GLU A 67 -7.51 -4.86 5.89
N LYS A 68 -8.10 -5.61 6.84
CA LYS A 68 -7.35 -6.25 7.94
C LYS A 68 -6.29 -7.23 7.41
N ILE A 69 -6.66 -8.10 6.46
CA ILE A 69 -5.76 -9.07 5.86
C ILE A 69 -4.60 -8.37 5.16
N THR A 70 -4.90 -7.40 4.31
CA THR A 70 -3.88 -6.66 3.56
C THR A 70 -2.95 -5.90 4.50
N LYS A 71 -3.48 -5.18 5.49
CA LYS A 71 -2.70 -4.46 6.51
C LYS A 71 -1.77 -5.39 7.27
N ASN A 72 -2.30 -6.51 7.78
CA ASN A 72 -1.51 -7.47 8.56
C ASN A 72 -0.44 -8.16 7.71
N THR A 73 -0.72 -8.46 6.44
CA THR A 73 0.26 -9.00 5.49
C THR A 73 1.40 -8.00 5.26
N LEU A 74 1.08 -6.74 5.00
CA LEU A 74 2.07 -5.68 4.78
C LEU A 74 2.97 -5.43 6.00
N LEU A 75 2.43 -5.57 7.22
CA LEU A 75 3.15 -5.28 8.46
C LEU A 75 3.99 -6.44 8.97
N PHE A 76 3.55 -7.68 8.77
CA PHE A 76 4.07 -8.82 9.53
C PHE A 76 4.54 -10.01 8.71
N ASP A 77 4.30 -10.04 7.41
CA ASP A 77 4.79 -11.13 6.57
C ASP A 77 6.10 -10.76 5.89
N ASP A 78 6.83 -11.79 5.46
CA ASP A 78 8.09 -11.62 4.73
C ASP A 78 7.85 -11.53 3.23
N TYR A 79 8.26 -10.44 2.62
CA TYR A 79 8.23 -10.22 1.18
C TYR A 79 9.35 -9.27 0.73
N GLU A 80 9.75 -9.36 -0.53
CA GLU A 80 10.84 -8.56 -1.10
C GLU A 80 10.39 -7.14 -1.45
N LYS A 81 9.28 -7.02 -2.18
CA LYS A 81 8.75 -5.75 -2.67
C LYS A 81 7.25 -5.79 -2.92
N ILE A 82 6.71 -4.63 -3.23
CA ILE A 82 5.30 -4.45 -3.56
C ILE A 82 5.17 -3.95 -4.99
N ILE A 83 4.31 -4.60 -5.79
CA ILE A 83 3.77 -4.04 -7.01
C ILE A 83 2.43 -3.40 -6.65
N TYR A 84 2.36 -2.07 -6.68
CA TYR A 84 1.13 -1.34 -6.44
C TYR A 84 0.47 -0.99 -7.77
N VAL A 85 -0.74 -1.51 -8.01
CA VAL A 85 -1.50 -1.28 -9.24
C VAL A 85 -2.46 -0.12 -9.05
N CYS A 86 -2.34 0.86 -9.94
CA CYS A 86 -3.13 2.09 -9.96
C CYS A 86 -3.87 2.19 -11.28
N ASP A 87 -5.13 2.63 -11.27
CA ASP A 87 -5.88 3.01 -12.45
C ASP A 87 -5.49 4.43 -12.88
N ALA A 88 -5.01 4.56 -14.12
CA ALA A 88 -4.62 5.84 -14.71
C ALA A 88 -5.73 6.89 -14.69
N SER A 89 -6.99 6.48 -14.76
CA SER A 89 -8.15 7.39 -14.75
C SER A 89 -8.52 7.89 -13.36
N SER A 90 -8.00 7.25 -12.30
CA SER A 90 -8.34 7.48 -10.90
C SER A 90 -7.11 7.66 -10.00
N ILE A 91 -6.00 8.18 -10.55
CA ILE A 91 -4.71 8.30 -9.84
C ILE A 91 -4.87 9.00 -8.49
N GLU A 92 -5.58 10.14 -8.42
CA GLU A 92 -5.76 10.89 -7.18
C GLU A 92 -6.29 10.03 -6.03
N LYS A 93 -7.32 9.23 -6.30
CA LYS A 93 -7.91 8.31 -5.31
C LYS A 93 -6.97 7.18 -4.94
N ASN A 94 -6.23 6.66 -5.92
CA ASN A 94 -5.30 5.54 -5.71
C ASN A 94 -4.04 5.96 -4.92
N LEU A 95 -3.62 7.23 -5.03
CA LEU A 95 -2.49 7.75 -4.27
C LEU A 95 -2.69 7.68 -2.76
N ASN A 96 -3.92 7.78 -2.26
CA ASN A 96 -4.20 7.69 -0.82
C ASN A 96 -3.73 6.37 -0.20
N LEU A 97 -4.03 5.25 -0.85
CA LEU A 97 -3.58 3.94 -0.38
C LEU A 97 -2.07 3.77 -0.58
N LEU A 98 -1.52 4.24 -1.71
CA LEU A 98 -0.07 4.19 -1.96
C LEU A 98 0.72 4.95 -0.88
N LEU A 99 0.25 6.14 -0.46
CA LEU A 99 0.90 6.91 0.60
C LEU A 99 0.89 6.18 1.95
N GLN A 100 -0.15 5.43 2.26
CA GLN A 100 -0.20 4.58 3.46
C GLN A 100 0.80 3.42 3.35
N ILE A 101 0.85 2.75 2.19
CA ILE A 101 1.79 1.64 1.92
C ILE A 101 3.24 2.11 2.05
N LEU A 102 3.58 3.30 1.53
CA LEU A 102 4.93 3.87 1.61
C LEU A 102 5.39 4.18 3.04
N GLN A 103 4.47 4.29 4.00
CA GLN A 103 4.82 4.39 5.42
C GLN A 103 5.21 3.04 6.04
N ILE A 104 4.84 1.92 5.40
CA ILE A 104 5.14 0.55 5.86
C ILE A 104 6.37 0.02 5.15
N ASN A 105 6.36 0.05 3.82
CA ASN A 105 7.46 -0.47 3.00
C ASN A 105 7.77 0.51 1.86
N ARG A 106 9.06 0.74 1.66
CA ARG A 106 9.57 1.70 0.68
C ARG A 106 10.02 1.06 -0.63
N ASN A 107 10.08 -0.28 -0.72
CA ASN A 107 10.42 -1.01 -1.94
C ASN A 107 9.14 -1.28 -2.76
N VAL A 108 8.69 -0.25 -3.47
CA VAL A 108 7.42 -0.25 -4.21
C VAL A 108 7.66 0.07 -5.68
N ILE A 109 7.05 -0.72 -6.57
CA ILE A 109 6.91 -0.40 -8.00
C ILE A 109 5.46 0.03 -8.23
N LEU A 110 5.27 1.24 -8.76
CA LEU A 110 3.95 1.74 -9.14
C LEU A 110 3.63 1.34 -10.58
N CYS A 111 2.70 0.42 -10.76
CA CYS A 111 2.17 0.03 -12.06
C CYS A 111 0.91 0.85 -12.37
N ILE A 112 1.00 1.83 -13.26
CA ILE A 112 -0.14 2.63 -13.70
C ILE A 112 -0.77 1.93 -14.89
N ASN A 113 -1.92 1.28 -14.64
CA ASN A 113 -2.67 0.49 -15.61
C ASN A 113 -3.75 1.32 -16.31
N MET A 114 -4.34 0.80 -17.38
CA MET A 114 -5.40 1.45 -18.18
C MET A 114 -4.94 2.76 -18.83
N ILE A 115 -3.66 2.86 -19.20
CA ILE A 115 -3.12 4.06 -19.86
C ILE A 115 -3.78 4.36 -21.18
N ASP A 116 -4.24 3.34 -21.91
CA ASP A 116 -5.02 3.45 -23.14
C ASP A 116 -6.31 4.27 -22.95
N GLU A 117 -7.02 4.09 -21.85
CA GLU A 117 -8.25 4.83 -21.57
C GLU A 117 -8.03 6.33 -21.32
N VAL A 118 -6.94 6.71 -20.67
CA VAL A 118 -6.64 8.13 -20.40
C VAL A 118 -6.09 8.83 -21.63
N GLU A 119 -5.35 8.12 -22.47
CA GLU A 119 -4.87 8.64 -23.76
C GLU A 119 -6.05 8.94 -24.70
N GLU A 120 -7.03 8.03 -24.78
CA GLU A 120 -8.29 8.25 -25.53
C GLU A 120 -9.09 9.46 -25.02
N LYS A 121 -9.07 9.70 -23.70
CA LYS A 121 -9.72 10.86 -23.06
C LYS A 121 -8.91 12.16 -23.15
N GLY A 122 -7.71 12.13 -23.74
CA GLY A 122 -6.83 13.29 -23.87
C GLY A 122 -6.18 13.75 -22.56
N ILE A 123 -6.21 12.92 -21.53
CA ILE A 123 -5.55 13.18 -20.24
C ILE A 123 -4.05 12.88 -20.39
N LYS A 124 -3.22 13.83 -19.98
CA LYS A 124 -1.76 13.67 -19.99
C LYS A 124 -1.21 13.54 -18.58
N ILE A 125 -0.49 12.46 -18.35
CA ILE A 125 0.20 12.18 -17.08
C ILE A 125 1.69 12.44 -17.25
N ASP A 126 2.29 13.29 -16.41
CA ASP A 126 3.74 13.45 -16.32
C ASP A 126 4.34 12.37 -15.40
N TYR A 127 4.53 11.18 -15.98
CA TYR A 127 5.09 10.03 -15.27
C TYR A 127 6.47 10.30 -14.68
N LYS A 128 7.32 11.10 -15.39
CA LYS A 128 8.66 11.43 -14.92
C LYS A 128 8.63 12.34 -13.69
N LYS A 129 7.69 13.28 -13.67
CA LYS A 129 7.50 14.15 -12.51
C LYS A 129 6.94 13.36 -11.33
N LEU A 130 5.96 12.48 -11.57
CA LEU A 130 5.38 11.61 -10.54
C LEU A 130 6.44 10.66 -9.95
N GLU A 131 7.29 10.05 -10.79
CA GLU A 131 8.41 9.20 -10.38
C GLU A 131 9.42 9.97 -9.51
N ARG A 132 9.73 11.22 -9.86
CA ARG A 132 10.61 12.09 -9.07
C ARG A 132 10.00 12.48 -7.72
N ILE A 133 8.70 12.82 -7.69
CA ILE A 133 8.02 13.22 -6.45
C ILE A 133 8.00 12.06 -5.46
N LEU A 134 7.55 10.88 -5.91
CA LEU A 134 7.41 9.71 -5.04
C LEU A 134 8.72 8.95 -4.83
N ASN A 135 9.72 9.20 -5.68
CA ASN A 135 10.99 8.48 -5.73
C ASN A 135 10.81 6.95 -5.74
N ILE A 136 9.92 6.47 -6.60
CA ILE A 136 9.65 5.04 -6.85
C ILE A 136 9.68 4.77 -8.34
N LYS A 137 9.95 3.53 -8.74
CA LYS A 137 9.86 3.13 -10.15
C LYS A 137 8.39 3.14 -10.60
N ILE A 138 8.12 3.80 -11.73
CA ILE A 138 6.79 3.81 -12.36
C ILE A 138 6.83 3.02 -13.66
N ILE A 139 5.88 2.11 -13.82
CA ILE A 139 5.67 1.33 -15.04
C ILE A 139 4.30 1.71 -15.64
N LYS A 140 4.31 2.10 -16.90
CA LYS A 140 3.09 2.35 -17.66
C LYS A 140 2.55 1.03 -18.18
N CYS A 141 1.32 0.69 -17.84
CA CYS A 141 0.73 -0.58 -18.20
C CYS A 141 -0.62 -0.42 -18.92
N SER A 142 -0.87 -1.33 -19.84
CA SER A 142 -2.20 -1.69 -20.29
C SER A 142 -2.29 -3.21 -20.30
N THR A 143 -2.98 -3.76 -19.31
CA THR A 143 -3.20 -5.22 -19.25
C THR A 143 -4.01 -5.71 -20.45
N LYS A 144 -4.94 -4.90 -20.98
CA LYS A 144 -5.71 -5.17 -22.18
C LYS A 144 -4.81 -5.34 -23.42
N ASN A 145 -3.83 -4.44 -23.58
CA ASN A 145 -2.93 -4.41 -24.73
C ASN A 145 -1.57 -5.07 -24.46
N LYS A 146 -1.37 -5.62 -23.24
CA LYS A 146 -0.10 -6.22 -22.77
C LYS A 146 1.11 -5.26 -22.83
N ILE A 147 0.87 -3.96 -22.68
CA ILE A 147 1.91 -2.94 -22.65
C ILE A 147 2.53 -2.89 -21.25
N GLY A 148 3.85 -2.66 -21.15
CA GLY A 148 4.59 -2.47 -19.89
C GLY A 148 4.94 -3.77 -19.15
N ILE A 149 4.41 -4.92 -19.55
CA ILE A 149 4.60 -6.21 -18.82
C ILE A 149 6.06 -6.62 -18.75
N ASN A 150 6.78 -6.59 -19.87
CA ASN A 150 8.21 -6.94 -19.90
C ASN A 150 9.07 -5.94 -19.11
N GLU A 151 8.73 -4.64 -19.16
CA GLU A 151 9.41 -3.62 -18.35
C GLU A 151 9.20 -3.88 -16.85
N LEU A 152 7.97 -4.22 -16.44
CA LEU A 152 7.67 -4.58 -15.07
C LEU A 152 8.49 -5.79 -14.61
N ILE A 153 8.53 -6.87 -15.38
CA ILE A 153 9.31 -8.07 -15.05
C ILE A 153 10.81 -7.71 -14.92
N ASN A 154 11.36 -6.95 -15.84
CA ASN A 154 12.78 -6.56 -15.82
C ASN A 154 13.13 -5.59 -14.68
N SER A 155 12.13 -4.97 -14.05
CA SER A 155 12.33 -4.08 -12.92
C SER A 155 12.29 -4.80 -11.56
N LEU A 156 11.88 -6.07 -11.52
CA LEU A 156 11.76 -6.82 -10.27
C LEU A 156 13.11 -7.04 -9.56
N ASP A 157 14.18 -7.22 -10.32
CA ASP A 157 15.53 -7.43 -9.78
C ASP A 157 16.21 -6.13 -9.31
N LYS A 158 15.55 -4.98 -9.48
CA LYS A 158 16.09 -3.66 -9.09
C LYS A 158 15.36 -3.13 -7.88
N ASP A 159 16.09 -2.91 -6.81
CA ASP A 159 15.55 -2.25 -5.63
C ASP A 159 15.54 -0.75 -5.82
N THR A 160 14.38 -0.16 -5.56
CA THR A 160 14.20 1.29 -5.56
C THR A 160 13.45 1.66 -4.30
N TYR A 161 14.19 2.02 -3.26
CA TYR A 161 13.61 2.44 -2.00
C TYR A 161 13.19 3.90 -2.06
N SER A 162 11.90 4.15 -1.93
CA SER A 162 11.37 5.51 -1.82
C SER A 162 11.98 6.23 -0.62
N ASN A 163 12.40 7.47 -0.83
CA ASN A 163 12.73 8.40 0.26
C ASN A 163 11.59 9.40 0.51
N TYR A 164 10.45 9.21 -0.17
CA TYR A 164 9.29 10.06 0.04
C TYR A 164 8.79 9.95 1.47
N SER A 165 8.60 11.09 2.11
CA SER A 165 8.06 11.18 3.46
C SER A 165 7.19 12.43 3.58
N PHE A 166 6.26 12.40 4.49
CA PHE A 166 5.43 13.53 4.86
C PHE A 166 5.14 13.49 6.36
N TYR A 167 4.75 14.63 6.88
CA TYR A 167 4.43 14.82 8.28
C TYR A 167 3.00 15.31 8.43
N TYR A 168 2.36 14.91 9.51
CA TYR A 168 1.08 15.43 9.95
C TYR A 168 1.26 16.79 10.64
N SER A 169 0.30 17.24 11.43
CA SER A 169 0.52 18.42 12.29
C SER A 169 1.53 18.12 13.40
N ASP A 170 2.19 19.14 13.91
CA ASP A 170 3.13 18.98 15.02
C ASP A 170 2.48 18.27 16.21
N CYS A 171 1.22 18.60 16.52
CA CYS A 171 0.46 17.97 17.59
C CYS A 171 0.26 16.46 17.36
N LEU A 172 -0.06 16.03 16.13
CA LEU A 172 -0.22 14.60 15.82
C LEU A 172 1.14 13.88 15.78
N GLU A 173 2.19 14.53 15.28
CA GLU A 173 3.56 13.97 15.31
C GLU A 173 4.05 13.74 16.74
N GLU A 174 3.78 14.65 17.68
CA GLU A 174 4.08 14.46 19.10
C GLU A 174 3.33 13.24 19.67
N LYS A 175 2.05 13.08 19.33
CA LYS A 175 1.25 11.92 19.77
C LYS A 175 1.82 10.63 19.20
N ILE A 176 2.18 10.61 17.92
CA ILE A 176 2.78 9.44 17.25
C ILE A 176 4.09 9.07 17.94
N SER A 177 5.00 10.03 18.14
CA SER A 177 6.29 9.81 18.81
C SER A 177 6.11 9.30 20.24
N LYS A 178 5.13 9.83 20.98
CA LYS A 178 4.82 9.36 22.34
C LYS A 178 4.34 7.92 22.33
N VAL A 179 3.43 7.54 21.43
CA VAL A 179 2.96 6.14 21.31
C VAL A 179 4.12 5.23 20.89
N GLU A 180 4.92 5.61 19.89
CA GLU A 180 6.11 4.83 19.49
C GLU A 180 7.01 4.54 20.70
N SER A 181 7.28 5.54 21.54
CA SER A 181 8.13 5.36 22.72
C SER A 181 7.57 4.40 23.77
N LEU A 182 6.26 4.20 23.81
CA LEU A 182 5.57 3.32 24.74
C LEU A 182 5.30 1.92 24.21
N LEU A 183 5.43 1.72 22.91
CA LEU A 183 5.29 0.41 22.28
C LEU A 183 6.45 -0.52 22.64
N PRO A 184 6.24 -1.85 22.75
CA PRO A 184 7.33 -2.81 22.87
C PRO A 184 8.32 -2.65 21.70
N LYS A 185 9.63 -2.78 21.98
CA LYS A 185 10.71 -2.53 21.00
C LYS A 185 10.51 -3.22 19.65
N TYR A 186 9.98 -4.42 19.63
CA TYR A 186 9.73 -5.19 18.41
C TYR A 186 8.61 -4.57 17.55
N PHE A 187 7.67 -3.87 18.18
CA PHE A 187 6.53 -3.21 17.53
C PHE A 187 6.66 -1.68 17.53
N ASN A 188 7.82 -1.14 17.86
CA ASN A 188 8.11 0.29 17.80
C ASN A 188 8.24 0.70 16.33
N ASN A 189 7.10 1.00 15.71
CA ASN A 189 6.96 1.36 14.32
C ASN A 189 5.92 2.47 14.18
N ARG A 190 6.28 3.50 13.43
CA ARG A 190 5.42 4.67 13.20
C ARG A 190 4.01 4.30 12.73
N PHE A 191 3.89 3.38 11.78
CA PHE A 191 2.58 2.99 11.26
C PHE A 191 1.73 2.27 12.30
N ILE A 192 2.33 1.41 13.14
CA ILE A 192 1.65 0.76 14.26
C ILE A 192 1.18 1.81 15.27
N ALA A 193 2.02 2.81 15.59
CA ALA A 193 1.65 3.90 16.50
C ALA A 193 0.46 4.70 15.97
N ILE A 194 0.43 5.00 14.69
CA ILE A 194 -0.70 5.66 14.01
C ILE A 194 -1.97 4.82 14.17
N LYS A 195 -1.91 3.52 13.89
CA LYS A 195 -3.06 2.62 14.02
C LYS A 195 -3.57 2.49 15.46
N VAL A 196 -2.68 2.49 16.44
CA VAL A 196 -3.04 2.52 17.85
C VAL A 196 -3.76 3.84 18.21
N LEU A 197 -3.29 4.97 17.70
CA LEU A 197 -3.96 6.28 17.89
C LEU A 197 -5.34 6.34 17.22
N GLU A 198 -5.53 5.68 16.09
CA GLU A 198 -6.82 5.52 15.40
C GLU A 198 -7.76 4.54 16.12
N ASN A 199 -7.31 3.91 17.22
CA ASN A 199 -8.02 2.87 17.96
C ASN A 199 -8.31 1.60 17.13
N ASP A 200 -7.35 1.19 16.28
CA ASP A 200 -7.44 -0.05 15.50
C ASP A 200 -7.25 -1.28 16.41
N THR A 201 -8.36 -1.74 16.99
CA THR A 201 -8.35 -2.90 17.88
C THR A 201 -8.01 -4.19 17.16
N SER A 202 -8.37 -4.29 15.88
CA SER A 202 -8.10 -5.50 15.08
C SER A 202 -6.59 -5.76 14.92
N LEU A 203 -5.78 -4.71 14.84
CA LEU A 203 -4.32 -4.81 14.80
C LEU A 203 -3.77 -5.28 16.16
N VAL A 204 -4.28 -4.73 17.25
CA VAL A 204 -3.85 -5.10 18.61
C VAL A 204 -4.17 -6.57 18.89
N ASP A 205 -5.40 -7.01 18.54
CA ASP A 205 -5.84 -8.39 18.69
C ASP A 205 -4.98 -9.34 17.83
N TYR A 206 -4.71 -8.99 16.57
CA TYR A 206 -3.86 -9.78 15.68
C TYR A 206 -2.43 -9.96 16.22
N ILE A 207 -1.83 -8.89 16.78
CA ILE A 207 -0.51 -8.98 17.40
C ILE A 207 -0.55 -9.92 18.61
N TYR A 208 -1.59 -9.82 19.43
CA TYR A 208 -1.74 -10.69 20.58
C TYR A 208 -1.92 -12.16 20.17
N GLU A 209 -2.79 -12.44 19.21
CA GLU A 209 -3.05 -13.80 18.72
C GLU A 209 -1.82 -14.44 18.08
N ARG A 210 -1.06 -13.65 17.28
CA ARG A 210 0.08 -14.18 16.53
C ARG A 210 1.35 -14.31 17.36
N TYR A 211 1.59 -13.38 18.29
CA TYR A 211 2.86 -13.27 19.04
C TYR A 211 2.71 -13.46 20.55
N GLY A 212 1.50 -13.52 21.08
CA GLY A 212 1.24 -13.59 22.52
C GLY A 212 1.60 -12.30 23.28
N ILE A 213 1.74 -11.17 22.57
CA ILE A 213 2.23 -9.91 23.14
C ILE A 213 1.11 -8.89 23.17
N ASN A 214 0.78 -8.43 24.38
CA ASN A 214 -0.10 -7.26 24.52
C ASN A 214 0.73 -5.98 24.40
N ILE A 215 0.56 -5.27 23.27
CA ILE A 215 1.28 -4.02 23.01
C ILE A 215 0.70 -2.83 23.78
N ILE A 216 -0.53 -2.93 24.32
CA ILE A 216 -1.17 -1.89 25.12
C ILE A 216 -0.83 -2.13 26.61
N ASN A 217 0.29 -1.57 27.08
CA ASN A 217 0.66 -1.59 28.49
C ASN A 217 -0.16 -0.55 29.30
N LYS A 218 0.03 -0.52 30.62
CA LYS A 218 -0.74 0.38 31.52
C LYS A 218 -0.51 1.86 31.20
N GLU A 219 0.72 2.26 30.89
CA GLU A 219 1.07 3.65 30.59
C GLU A 219 0.44 4.08 29.27
N LEU A 220 0.56 3.27 28.24
CA LEU A 220 -0.04 3.52 26.94
C LEU A 220 -1.58 3.56 27.04
N SER A 221 -2.18 2.60 27.76
CA SER A 221 -3.64 2.59 27.99
C SER A 221 -4.10 3.87 28.70
N TYR A 222 -3.35 4.36 29.68
CA TYR A 222 -3.68 5.62 30.35
C TYR A 222 -3.57 6.83 29.39
N TYR A 223 -2.51 6.88 28.60
CA TYR A 223 -2.30 7.92 27.61
C TYR A 223 -3.44 7.97 26.56
N LEU A 224 -3.83 6.81 26.02
CA LEU A 224 -4.84 6.69 24.98
C LEU A 224 -6.24 7.19 25.45
N ARG A 225 -6.54 7.19 26.75
CA ARG A 225 -7.80 7.74 27.29
C ARG A 225 -7.97 9.26 27.03
N SER A 226 -6.86 9.97 26.85
CA SER A 226 -6.87 11.40 26.53
C SER A 226 -6.94 11.69 25.04
N ILE A 227 -6.88 10.65 24.18
CA ILE A 227 -6.85 10.79 22.73
C ILE A 227 -8.26 10.62 22.16
N ASN A 228 -8.65 11.55 21.31
CA ASN A 228 -9.84 11.41 20.47
C ASN A 228 -9.41 10.73 19.14
N SER A 229 -9.66 9.42 19.02
CA SER A 229 -9.27 8.63 17.85
C SER A 229 -9.99 9.08 16.57
N GLU A 230 -11.21 9.59 16.66
CA GLU A 230 -11.96 10.10 15.51
C GLU A 230 -11.30 11.37 14.95
N GLU A 231 -10.86 12.29 15.81
CA GLU A 231 -10.10 13.49 15.39
C GLU A 231 -8.79 13.10 14.72
N VAL A 232 -8.08 12.11 15.27
CA VAL A 232 -6.84 11.58 14.68
C VAL A 232 -7.11 11.02 13.28
N SER A 233 -8.11 10.15 13.13
CA SER A 233 -8.47 9.56 11.83
C SER A 233 -8.88 10.60 10.80
N ASN A 234 -9.63 11.62 11.23
CA ASN A 234 -10.04 12.72 10.37
C ASN A 234 -8.82 13.55 9.90
N GLU A 235 -7.89 13.87 10.79
CA GLU A 235 -6.67 14.61 10.43
C GLU A 235 -5.81 13.82 9.43
N ILE A 236 -5.62 12.52 9.67
CA ILE A 236 -4.89 11.62 8.77
C ILE A 236 -5.53 11.62 7.37
N SER A 237 -6.85 11.46 7.31
CA SER A 237 -7.61 11.42 6.05
C SER A 237 -7.51 12.73 5.28
N ILE A 238 -7.65 13.88 5.96
CA ILE A 238 -7.51 15.21 5.37
C ILE A 238 -6.10 15.39 4.81
N LYS A 239 -5.07 14.99 5.56
CA LYS A 239 -3.67 15.11 5.12
C LYS A 239 -3.38 14.27 3.90
N LEU A 240 -3.78 12.99 3.89
CA LEU A 240 -3.60 12.09 2.75
C LEU A 240 -4.31 12.61 1.50
N ASN A 241 -5.56 13.09 1.63
CA ASN A 241 -6.31 13.68 0.53
C ASN A 241 -5.63 14.95 -0.01
N SER A 242 -5.14 15.81 0.87
CA SER A 242 -4.42 17.04 0.47
C SER A 242 -3.15 16.73 -0.30
N ILE A 243 -2.35 15.75 0.15
CA ILE A 243 -1.13 15.32 -0.53
C ILE A 243 -1.46 14.70 -1.89
N SER A 244 -2.45 13.79 -1.95
CA SER A 244 -2.87 13.14 -3.19
C SER A 244 -3.35 14.16 -4.22
N SER A 245 -4.14 15.15 -3.80
CA SER A 245 -4.62 16.23 -4.66
C SER A 245 -3.49 17.14 -5.14
N SER A 246 -2.50 17.44 -4.29
CA SER A 246 -1.32 18.21 -4.70
C SER A 246 -0.50 17.48 -5.76
N ILE A 247 -0.19 16.20 -5.53
CA ILE A 247 0.54 15.37 -6.48
C ILE A 247 -0.23 15.26 -7.81
N TYR A 248 -1.54 15.04 -7.74
CA TYR A 248 -2.40 14.96 -8.91
C TYR A 248 -2.34 16.26 -9.74
N LYS A 249 -2.56 17.43 -9.13
CA LYS A 249 -2.51 18.74 -9.79
C LYS A 249 -1.16 19.04 -10.42
N GLU A 250 -0.07 18.56 -9.82
CA GLU A 250 1.26 18.76 -10.33
C GLU A 250 1.64 17.86 -11.50
N THR A 251 1.01 16.68 -11.61
CA THR A 251 1.43 15.62 -12.53
C THR A 251 0.42 15.31 -13.63
N ILE A 252 -0.81 15.81 -13.51
CA ILE A 252 -1.88 15.52 -14.45
C ILE A 252 -2.36 16.81 -15.11
N ASN A 253 -2.32 16.81 -16.44
CA ASN A 253 -2.89 17.89 -17.25
C ASN A 253 -4.10 17.35 -18.03
N VAL A 254 -5.27 17.84 -17.70
CA VAL A 254 -6.47 17.64 -18.52
C VAL A 254 -6.49 18.75 -19.55
N LYS A 255 -6.49 18.40 -20.84
CA LYS A 255 -6.73 19.42 -21.88
C LYS A 255 -8.19 19.88 -21.73
N ASP A 256 -8.38 21.14 -21.40
CA ASP A 256 -9.67 21.77 -21.57
C ASP A 256 -10.13 21.58 -23.04
N LYS A 257 -11.32 21.03 -23.21
CA LYS A 257 -11.95 20.87 -24.52
C LYS A 257 -12.50 22.19 -25.00
#